data_70877e647685026ed2f16003779e2e28
#
_entry.id   70877e647685026ed2f16003779e2e28
#
_cell.length_a   1.000
_cell.length_b   1.000
_cell.length_c   1.000
_cell.angle_alpha   90.00
_cell.angle_beta   90.00
_cell.angle_gamma   90.00
#
_symmetry.space_group_name_H-M   'P 1'
#
loop_
_entity.id
_entity.type
_entity.pdbx_description
1 polymer ?
#
loop_
_entity_poly.entity_id
_entity_poly.type
_entity_poly.pdbx_seq_one_letter_code
_entity_poly.pdbx_strand_id
1 'polypeptide(L)'
;MSKGVAPPSGMPPPESVTSPHGRDIDLVAIAREACASYDGEFPDERERYGPAGAEWCRHDCQHLLNWAVLSLTAELDFDAQLAWLARVLAARDFPLDRLARCLELLAQAVRADLPDEPEVAARVDAGAAYVRTSRPSDAEDRDATNEPTA
;
A
#
# COMPACT_ATOMS: atom_id res chain seq x y z
N MET A 1 -20.36 -10.67 1.04
CA MET A 1 -19.30 -9.90 0.58
C MET A 1 -19.76 -8.79 -0.31
N SER A 2 -19.09 -7.79 -0.26
CA SER A 2 -19.48 -6.63 -0.97
C SER A 2 -19.18 -6.80 -2.43
N LYS A 3 -20.20 -6.99 -3.18
CA LYS A 3 -20.01 -7.16 -4.57
C LYS A 3 -19.87 -5.89 -5.29
N GLY A 4 -20.28 -4.82 -4.71
CA GLY A 4 -20.38 -3.63 -5.46
C GLY A 4 -19.10 -2.86 -5.64
N VAL A 5 -18.10 -3.09 -4.78
CA VAL A 5 -16.93 -2.23 -4.80
C VAL A 5 -15.69 -3.07 -4.87
N ALA A 6 -15.00 -2.97 -5.97
CA ALA A 6 -13.75 -3.68 -6.17
C ALA A 6 -12.62 -2.98 -5.41
N PRO A 7 -11.60 -3.73 -5.03
CA PRO A 7 -10.41 -3.09 -4.46
C PRO A 7 -9.79 -2.13 -5.47
N PRO A 8 -9.04 -1.15 -4.99
CA PRO A 8 -8.50 -0.13 -5.89
C PRO A 8 -7.71 -0.67 -7.06
N SER A 9 -6.87 -1.68 -6.84
CA SER A 9 -6.06 -2.19 -7.93
C SER A 9 -6.86 -3.03 -8.90
N GLY A 10 -7.94 -3.63 -8.44
CA GLY A 10 -8.78 -4.45 -9.31
C GLY A 10 -8.19 -5.77 -9.70
N MET A 11 -6.97 -6.07 -9.31
CA MET A 11 -6.31 -7.33 -9.67
C MET A 11 -6.11 -8.17 -8.43
N PRO A 12 -6.16 -9.50 -8.58
CA PRO A 12 -5.87 -10.34 -7.42
C PRO A 12 -4.44 -10.08 -6.96
N PRO A 13 -4.23 -9.96 -5.67
CA PRO A 13 -2.87 -9.71 -5.18
C PRO A 13 -2.05 -10.99 -5.18
N PRO A 14 -0.75 -10.89 -5.38
CA PRO A 14 0.11 -12.05 -5.21
C PRO A 14 0.19 -12.46 -3.76
N GLU A 15 0.43 -13.73 -3.52
CA GLU A 15 0.51 -14.25 -2.16
C GLU A 15 1.93 -14.33 -1.66
N SER A 16 2.90 -14.31 -2.56
CA SER A 16 4.29 -14.35 -2.17
C SER A 16 5.13 -13.60 -3.20
N VAL A 17 6.34 -13.25 -2.80
CA VAL A 17 7.30 -12.62 -3.69
C VAL A 17 8.69 -12.99 -3.19
N THR A 18 9.66 -13.05 -4.10
CA THR A 18 11.03 -13.37 -3.74
C THR A 18 11.79 -12.10 -3.43
N SER A 19 12.46 -12.07 -2.29
CA SER A 19 13.22 -10.91 -1.85
C SER A 19 14.51 -10.76 -2.64
N PRO A 20 15.20 -9.61 -2.49
CA PRO A 20 16.51 -9.45 -3.11
C PRO A 20 17.52 -10.50 -2.72
N HIS A 21 17.37 -11.10 -1.55
CA HIS A 21 18.29 -12.13 -1.08
C HIS A 21 17.80 -13.55 -1.38
N GLY A 22 16.76 -13.68 -2.20
CA GLY A 22 16.30 -14.99 -2.61
C GLY A 22 15.33 -15.66 -1.66
N ARG A 23 14.81 -14.92 -0.70
CA ARG A 23 13.89 -15.49 0.29
C ARG A 23 12.45 -15.30 -0.17
N ASP A 24 11.64 -16.33 0.04
CA ASP A 24 10.21 -16.20 -0.20
C ASP A 24 9.56 -15.39 0.91
N ILE A 25 8.83 -14.36 0.54
CA ILE A 25 8.12 -13.52 1.48
C ILE A 25 6.65 -13.85 1.41
N ASP A 26 6.05 -14.18 2.56
CA ASP A 26 4.62 -14.46 2.66
C ASP A 26 3.87 -13.15 2.77
N LEU A 27 3.37 -12.67 1.65
CA LEU A 27 2.69 -11.39 1.61
C LEU A 27 1.39 -11.41 2.41
N VAL A 28 0.72 -12.56 2.43
CA VAL A 28 -0.56 -12.66 3.15
C VAL A 28 -0.34 -12.50 4.64
N ALA A 29 0.66 -13.18 5.18
CA ALA A 29 0.91 -13.14 6.62
C ALA A 29 1.30 -11.74 7.08
N ILE A 30 2.18 -11.08 6.32
CA ILE A 30 2.64 -9.75 6.71
C ILE A 30 1.51 -8.74 6.54
N ALA A 31 0.72 -8.86 5.48
CA ALA A 31 -0.42 -7.96 5.30
C ALA A 31 -1.42 -8.10 6.44
N ARG A 32 -1.64 -9.32 6.92
CA ARG A 32 -2.55 -9.50 8.04
C ARG A 32 -2.07 -8.79 9.29
N GLU A 33 -0.77 -8.87 9.57
CA GLU A 33 -0.22 -8.18 10.73
C GLU A 33 -0.38 -6.68 10.63
N ALA A 34 -0.04 -6.14 9.46
CA ALA A 34 -0.15 -4.70 9.25
C ALA A 34 -1.60 -4.25 9.39
N CYS A 35 -2.52 -5.02 8.83
CA CYS A 35 -3.93 -4.64 8.87
C CYS A 35 -4.52 -4.77 10.26
N ALA A 36 -4.04 -5.73 11.05
CA ALA A 36 -4.49 -5.82 12.43
C ALA A 36 -4.08 -4.58 13.23
N SER A 37 -2.83 -4.13 13.01
CA SER A 37 -2.38 -2.90 13.66
C SER A 37 -3.17 -1.69 13.19
N TYR A 38 -3.42 -1.63 11.89
CA TYR A 38 -4.17 -0.53 11.31
C TYR A 38 -5.60 -0.49 11.87
N ASP A 39 -6.24 -1.64 11.95
CA ASP A 39 -7.60 -1.71 12.47
C ASP A 39 -7.66 -1.26 13.92
N GLY A 40 -6.63 -1.59 14.69
CA GLY A 40 -6.56 -1.13 16.08
C GLY A 40 -6.40 0.37 16.21
N GLU A 41 -5.68 1.00 15.27
CA GLU A 41 -5.51 2.45 15.30
C GLU A 41 -6.72 3.19 14.77
N PHE A 42 -7.43 2.59 13.82
CA PHE A 42 -8.53 3.27 13.15
C PHE A 42 -9.80 2.43 13.22
N PRO A 43 -10.34 2.24 14.43
CA PRO A 43 -11.53 1.40 14.58
C PRO A 43 -12.75 1.96 13.85
N ASP A 44 -12.75 3.26 13.53
CA ASP A 44 -13.87 3.85 12.79
C ASP A 44 -13.97 3.34 11.36
N GLU A 45 -12.91 2.72 10.84
CA GLU A 45 -12.95 2.21 9.47
C GLU A 45 -13.99 1.14 9.29
N ARG A 46 -14.20 0.35 10.33
CA ARG A 46 -15.21 -0.70 10.26
C ARG A 46 -16.60 -0.11 10.05
N GLU A 47 -16.87 1.01 10.68
CA GLU A 47 -18.15 1.68 10.48
C GLU A 47 -18.24 2.35 9.13
N ARG A 48 -17.12 2.92 8.66
CA ARG A 48 -17.15 3.69 7.42
C ARG A 48 -17.20 2.80 6.20
N TYR A 49 -16.50 1.68 6.21
CA TYR A 49 -16.33 0.87 5.01
C TYR A 49 -16.86 -0.54 5.16
N GLY A 50 -17.30 -0.92 6.37
CA GLY A 50 -17.86 -2.24 6.60
C GLY A 50 -16.83 -3.35 6.44
N PRO A 51 -17.29 -4.59 6.30
CA PRO A 51 -16.36 -5.72 6.15
C PRO A 51 -15.48 -5.62 4.93
N ALA A 52 -15.95 -4.96 3.87
CA ALA A 52 -15.16 -4.82 2.67
C ALA A 52 -13.88 -4.03 2.92
N GLY A 53 -13.91 -3.10 3.89
CA GLY A 53 -12.73 -2.32 4.19
C GLY A 53 -11.56 -3.16 4.66
N ALA A 54 -11.84 -4.17 5.49
CA ALA A 54 -10.77 -5.05 5.96
C ALA A 54 -10.16 -5.85 4.82
N GLU A 55 -11.00 -6.31 3.90
CA GLU A 55 -10.49 -7.04 2.74
C GLU A 55 -9.66 -6.13 1.85
N TRP A 56 -10.08 -4.88 1.70
CA TRP A 56 -9.31 -3.93 0.90
C TRP A 56 -7.95 -3.68 1.53
N CYS A 57 -7.89 -3.56 2.84
CA CYS A 57 -6.62 -3.33 3.52
C CYS A 57 -5.63 -4.45 3.22
N ARG A 58 -6.07 -5.70 3.36
CA ARG A 58 -5.20 -6.82 3.09
C ARG A 58 -4.80 -6.88 1.63
N HIS A 59 -5.76 -6.67 0.75
CA HIS A 59 -5.52 -6.68 -0.69
C HIS A 59 -4.47 -5.62 -1.04
N ASP A 60 -4.66 -4.42 -0.55
CA ASP A 60 -3.75 -3.33 -0.88
C ASP A 60 -2.38 -3.54 -0.25
N CYS A 61 -2.32 -4.04 0.98
CA CYS A 61 -1.04 -4.28 1.62
C CYS A 61 -0.24 -5.36 0.89
N GLN A 62 -0.91 -6.38 0.37
CA GLN A 62 -0.22 -7.39 -0.42
C GLN A 62 0.39 -6.77 -1.68
N HIS A 63 -0.37 -5.92 -2.35
CA HIS A 63 0.17 -5.22 -3.53
C HIS A 63 1.28 -4.27 -3.16
N LEU A 64 1.09 -3.49 -2.09
CA LEU A 64 2.08 -2.51 -1.69
C LEU A 64 3.42 -3.16 -1.37
N LEU A 65 3.38 -4.24 -0.62
CA LEU A 65 4.61 -4.93 -0.27
C LEU A 65 5.24 -5.59 -1.49
N ASN A 66 4.42 -6.18 -2.36
CA ASN A 66 4.91 -6.76 -3.60
C ASN A 66 5.61 -5.71 -4.45
N TRP A 67 4.98 -4.54 -4.60
CA TRP A 67 5.59 -3.46 -5.39
C TRP A 67 6.90 -3.00 -4.78
N ALA A 68 6.94 -2.88 -3.44
CA ALA A 68 8.16 -2.45 -2.79
C ALA A 68 9.30 -3.43 -3.06
N VAL A 69 9.03 -4.72 -2.94
CA VAL A 69 10.06 -5.73 -3.20
C VAL A 69 10.47 -5.72 -4.67
N LEU A 70 9.50 -5.64 -5.57
CA LEU A 70 9.82 -5.62 -7.00
C LEU A 70 10.61 -4.39 -7.39
N SER A 71 10.42 -3.28 -6.69
CA SER A 71 11.20 -2.09 -6.98
C SER A 71 12.66 -2.26 -6.62
N LEU A 72 12.98 -3.25 -5.81
CA LEU A 72 14.36 -3.55 -5.44
C LEU A 72 14.97 -4.63 -6.31
N THR A 73 14.16 -5.48 -6.93
CA THR A 73 14.67 -6.63 -7.67
C THR A 73 14.38 -6.56 -9.16
N ALA A 74 13.50 -5.70 -9.59
CA ALA A 74 13.08 -5.58 -10.97
C ALA A 74 12.85 -4.11 -11.30
N GLU A 75 12.44 -3.86 -12.53
CA GLU A 75 12.19 -2.49 -12.93
C GLU A 75 10.75 -2.11 -12.64
N LEU A 76 10.53 -1.68 -11.42
CA LEU A 76 9.22 -1.19 -11.03
C LEU A 76 9.44 0.08 -10.22
N ASP A 77 8.72 1.12 -10.57
CA ASP A 77 8.81 2.40 -9.87
C ASP A 77 7.78 2.43 -8.77
N PHE A 78 8.22 2.20 -7.54
CA PHE A 78 7.33 2.14 -6.39
C PHE A 78 6.60 3.47 -6.19
N ASP A 79 7.31 4.58 -6.33
CA ASP A 79 6.68 5.90 -6.14
C ASP A 79 5.58 6.13 -7.17
N ALA A 80 5.80 5.70 -8.40
CA ALA A 80 4.77 5.86 -9.43
C ALA A 80 3.54 5.03 -9.10
N GLN A 81 3.73 3.82 -8.59
CA GLN A 81 2.60 3.00 -8.17
C GLN A 81 1.85 3.64 -7.01
N LEU A 82 2.59 4.20 -6.06
CA LEU A 82 1.97 4.87 -4.93
C LEU A 82 1.20 6.11 -5.37
N ALA A 83 1.76 6.86 -6.31
CA ALA A 83 1.06 8.04 -6.81
C ALA A 83 -0.25 7.66 -7.46
N TRP A 84 -0.24 6.58 -8.23
CA TRP A 84 -1.47 6.11 -8.85
C TRP A 84 -2.50 5.68 -7.79
N LEU A 85 -2.07 4.88 -6.83
CA LEU A 85 -2.99 4.42 -5.78
C LEU A 85 -3.52 5.59 -4.97
N ALA A 86 -2.66 6.56 -4.66
CA ALA A 86 -3.10 7.73 -3.91
C ALA A 86 -4.19 8.49 -4.65
N ARG A 87 -4.06 8.61 -5.97
CA ARG A 87 -5.10 9.28 -6.74
C ARG A 87 -6.41 8.50 -6.71
N VAL A 88 -6.33 7.18 -6.81
CA VAL A 88 -7.53 6.34 -6.75
C VAL A 88 -8.22 6.49 -5.40
N LEU A 89 -7.43 6.44 -4.33
CA LEU A 89 -8.01 6.52 -2.98
C LEU A 89 -8.54 7.91 -2.69
N ALA A 90 -7.85 8.95 -3.14
CA ALA A 90 -8.35 10.31 -2.96
C ALA A 90 -9.68 10.51 -3.68
N ALA A 91 -9.83 9.92 -4.85
CA ALA A 91 -11.09 10.00 -5.58
C ALA A 91 -12.23 9.30 -4.86
N ARG A 92 -11.90 8.41 -3.94
CA ARG A 92 -12.91 7.73 -3.11
C ARG A 92 -13.01 8.34 -1.72
N ASP A 93 -12.44 9.52 -1.53
CA ASP A 93 -12.47 10.24 -0.26
C ASP A 93 -11.76 9.49 0.86
N PHE A 94 -10.79 8.67 0.52
CA PHE A 94 -10.00 7.99 1.54
C PHE A 94 -8.86 8.90 1.99
N PRO A 95 -8.70 9.09 3.31
CA PRO A 95 -7.66 10.00 3.82
C PRO A 95 -6.27 9.47 3.53
N LEU A 96 -5.46 10.25 2.82
CA LEU A 96 -4.14 9.80 2.42
C LEU A 96 -3.15 9.74 3.58
N ASP A 97 -3.43 10.46 4.67
CA ASP A 97 -2.63 10.27 5.87
C ASP A 97 -2.74 8.85 6.38
N ARG A 98 -3.88 8.22 6.18
CA ARG A 98 -4.05 6.83 6.59
C ARG A 98 -3.34 5.86 5.66
N LEU A 99 -3.24 6.19 4.38
CA LEU A 99 -2.42 5.39 3.49
C LEU A 99 -0.96 5.42 3.93
N ALA A 100 -0.46 6.61 4.25
CA ALA A 100 0.91 6.73 4.74
C ALA A 100 1.11 5.95 6.03
N ARG A 101 0.13 6.04 6.95
CA ARG A 101 0.24 5.29 8.20
C ARG A 101 0.20 3.79 7.96
N CYS A 102 -0.65 3.36 7.02
CA CYS A 102 -0.70 1.95 6.66
C CYS A 102 0.67 1.46 6.18
N LEU A 103 1.34 2.26 5.36
CA LEU A 103 2.68 1.90 4.91
C LEU A 103 3.67 1.83 6.06
N GLU A 104 3.56 2.74 7.03
CA GLU A 104 4.43 2.68 8.20
C GLU A 104 4.21 1.41 9.01
N LEU A 105 2.95 1.04 9.17
CA LEU A 105 2.63 -0.19 9.89
C LEU A 105 3.09 -1.42 9.12
N LEU A 106 2.99 -1.37 7.81
CA LEU A 106 3.49 -2.44 6.96
C LEU A 106 4.99 -2.59 7.12
N ALA A 107 5.71 -1.47 7.15
CA ALA A 107 7.16 -1.51 7.36
C ALA A 107 7.51 -2.11 8.71
N GLN A 108 6.72 -1.79 9.74
CA GLN A 108 6.94 -2.38 11.06
C GLN A 108 6.76 -3.89 11.03
N ALA A 109 5.73 -4.35 10.36
CA ALA A 109 5.49 -5.80 10.25
C ALA A 109 6.63 -6.47 9.50
N VAL A 110 7.14 -5.82 8.44
CA VAL A 110 8.28 -6.35 7.71
C VAL A 110 9.50 -6.46 8.62
N ARG A 111 9.77 -5.43 9.41
CA ARG A 111 10.91 -5.49 10.32
C ARG A 111 10.80 -6.61 11.32
N ALA A 112 9.60 -6.84 11.81
CA ALA A 112 9.40 -7.90 12.79
C ALA A 112 9.59 -9.29 12.18
N ASP A 113 9.08 -9.48 10.98
CA ASP A 113 9.07 -10.80 10.35
C ASP A 113 10.30 -11.08 9.52
N LEU A 114 10.90 -10.04 8.97
CA LEU A 114 12.01 -10.17 8.03
C LEU A 114 13.18 -9.29 8.45
N PRO A 115 13.75 -9.55 9.63
CA PRO A 115 14.86 -8.71 10.09
C PRO A 115 16.09 -8.80 9.17
N ASP A 116 16.16 -9.85 8.36
CA ASP A 116 17.28 -10.02 7.44
C ASP A 116 17.08 -9.28 6.13
N GLU A 117 15.95 -8.59 5.98
CA GLU A 117 15.64 -7.87 4.75
C GLU A 117 15.41 -6.40 5.04
N PRO A 118 16.41 -5.70 5.59
CA PRO A 118 16.19 -4.31 6.01
C PRO A 118 15.87 -3.37 4.85
N GLU A 119 16.32 -3.68 3.64
CA GLU A 119 16.04 -2.79 2.53
C GLU A 119 14.57 -2.85 2.12
N VAL A 120 13.88 -3.96 2.40
CA VAL A 120 12.45 -4.04 2.11
C VAL A 120 11.68 -3.08 3.01
N ALA A 121 11.94 -3.13 4.32
CA ALA A 121 11.27 -2.23 5.26
C ALA A 121 11.60 -0.77 4.94
N ALA A 122 12.86 -0.50 4.60
CA ALA A 122 13.27 0.87 4.26
C ALA A 122 12.55 1.37 3.02
N ARG A 123 12.34 0.50 2.04
CA ARG A 123 11.63 0.91 0.84
C ARG A 123 10.18 1.24 1.16
N VAL A 124 9.53 0.44 2.00
CA VAL A 124 8.15 0.71 2.38
C VAL A 124 8.05 2.02 3.17
N ASP A 125 8.99 2.26 4.10
CA ASP A 125 9.01 3.51 4.84
C ASP A 125 9.22 4.71 3.92
N ALA A 126 10.09 4.58 2.94
CA ALA A 126 10.30 5.65 1.98
C ALA A 126 9.02 5.94 1.21
N GLY A 127 8.23 4.90 0.94
CA GLY A 127 6.94 5.09 0.32
C GLY A 127 5.98 5.87 1.20
N ALA A 128 5.98 5.61 2.51
CA ALA A 128 5.14 6.37 3.42
C ALA A 128 5.53 7.85 3.40
N ALA A 129 6.83 8.12 3.44
CA ALA A 129 7.30 9.49 3.39
C ALA A 129 6.90 10.16 2.08
N TYR A 130 6.99 9.43 0.98
CA TYR A 130 6.59 9.97 -0.31
C TYR A 130 5.12 10.37 -0.30
N VAL A 131 4.25 9.52 0.23
CA VAL A 131 2.82 9.82 0.28
C VAL A 131 2.56 11.06 1.14
N ARG A 132 3.27 11.19 2.26
CA ARG A 132 3.06 12.34 3.14
C ARG A 132 3.51 13.65 2.52
N THR A 133 4.55 13.60 1.71
CA THR A 133 5.10 14.83 1.13
C THR A 133 4.51 15.17 -0.22
N SER A 134 3.97 14.18 -0.94
CA SER A 134 3.42 14.40 -2.27
C SER A 134 1.92 14.58 -2.16
N ARG A 135 1.50 15.74 -1.73
CA ARG A 135 0.07 15.98 -1.53
C ARG A 135 -0.71 15.74 -2.80
N PRO A 136 -1.77 14.97 -2.71
CA PRO A 136 -2.56 14.65 -3.90
C PRO A 136 -3.21 15.88 -4.54
N SER A 137 -3.56 16.88 -3.76
CA SER A 137 -4.16 18.06 -4.34
C SER A 137 -3.19 18.73 -5.29
N ASP A 138 -1.92 18.80 -4.92
CA ASP A 138 -0.91 19.38 -5.79
C ASP A 138 -0.75 18.54 -7.05
N ALA A 139 -0.77 17.24 -6.87
CA ALA A 139 -0.62 16.34 -8.01
C ALA A 139 -1.81 16.43 -8.94
N GLU A 140 -3.00 16.60 -8.38
CA GLU A 140 -4.19 16.72 -9.21
C GLU A 140 -4.16 17.97 -10.06
N ASP A 141 -3.72 19.05 -9.48
CA ASP A 141 -3.61 20.29 -10.24
C ASP A 141 -2.66 20.12 -11.40
N ARG A 142 -1.52 19.50 -11.15
CA ARG A 142 -0.57 19.27 -12.21
C ARG A 142 -1.10 18.35 -13.27
N ASP A 143 -1.82 17.32 -12.86
CA ASP A 143 -2.40 16.38 -13.81
C ASP A 143 -3.44 17.06 -14.66
N ALA A 144 -4.22 17.95 -14.08
CA ALA A 144 -5.25 18.63 -14.84
C ALA A 144 -4.65 19.47 -15.94
N THR A 145 -3.50 20.06 -15.70
CA THR A 145 -2.87 20.91 -16.71
C THR A 145 -1.97 20.14 -17.64
N ASN A 146 -1.42 19.05 -17.18
CA ASN A 146 -0.45 18.32 -17.97
C ASN A 146 -0.86 16.87 -18.03
N GLU A 147 -2.00 16.64 -18.53
CA GLU A 147 -2.61 15.33 -18.54
C GLU A 147 -1.73 14.36 -19.30
N PRO A 148 -1.20 13.36 -18.65
CA PRO A 148 -0.45 12.37 -19.36
C PRO A 148 -1.39 11.50 -20.13
N THR A 149 -0.95 11.12 -21.25
CA THR A 149 -1.81 10.31 -22.04
C THR A 149 -1.77 8.90 -21.63
N ALA A 150 -1.13 8.48 -20.83
CA ALA A 150 -1.11 7.08 -20.59
C ALA A 150 -2.10 6.53 -19.71
#